data_807b5633f7f2f2740732e5161e273007
#
_entry.id   807b5633f7f2f2740732e5161e273007
#
_cell.length_a   1.000
_cell.length_b   1.000
_cell.length_c   1.000
_cell.angle_alpha   90.00
_cell.angle_beta   90.00
_cell.angle_gamma   90.00
#
_symmetry.space_group_name_H-M   'P 1'
#
loop_
_entity.id
_entity.type
_entity.pdbx_description
1 polymer ?
#
loop_
_entity_poly.entity_id
_entity_poly.type
_entity_poly.pdbx_seq_one_letter_code
_entity_poly.pdbx_strand_id
1 'polypeptide(L)'
;MTEPSREARADALLQTSHDENSQRLKVFLGAAPGVGKTYAMLSAARELKRQGVDVVVGLVETHGRAETAALLEGLEILPRRTVRYPTSGGADREFTEFDLDAALARKPAVLLVDELAHSNLPGGRHERRWQDIAELLDAGIEVYSALNVQHLESLNDQVRRITGVAVRETVPDAFLDR
;
A
#
# COMPACT_ATOMS: atom_id res chain seq x y z
N MET A 1 32.79 8.11 -35.65
CA MET A 1 31.81 7.64 -34.63
C MET A 1 32.44 7.83 -33.28
N THR A 2 32.00 8.86 -32.55
CA THR A 2 32.57 9.21 -31.23
C THR A 2 31.85 8.36 -30.16
N GLU A 3 32.61 7.61 -29.37
CA GLU A 3 32.03 6.87 -28.24
C GLU A 3 31.41 7.84 -27.23
N PRO A 4 30.23 7.53 -26.70
CA PRO A 4 29.59 8.36 -25.68
C PRO A 4 30.45 8.43 -24.42
N SER A 5 30.50 9.61 -23.79
CA SER A 5 31.25 9.82 -22.54
C SER A 5 30.78 8.91 -21.40
N ARG A 6 31.62 8.68 -20.38
CA ARG A 6 31.27 7.89 -19.20
C ARG A 6 30.01 8.44 -18.49
N GLU A 7 29.83 9.76 -18.48
CA GLU A 7 28.65 10.43 -17.91
C GLU A 7 27.39 10.14 -18.73
N ALA A 8 27.48 10.22 -20.08
CA ALA A 8 26.37 9.87 -20.96
C ALA A 8 25.96 8.38 -20.86
N ARG A 9 26.93 7.47 -20.58
CA ARG A 9 26.65 6.05 -20.31
C ARG A 9 26.01 5.84 -18.93
N ALA A 10 26.44 6.61 -17.91
CA ALA A 10 25.85 6.56 -16.57
C ALA A 10 24.43 7.13 -16.58
N ASP A 11 24.19 8.23 -17.28
CA ASP A 11 22.85 8.83 -17.43
C ASP A 11 21.93 7.92 -18.25
N ALA A 12 22.43 7.27 -19.31
CA ALA A 12 21.68 6.28 -20.08
C ALA A 12 21.33 5.05 -19.24
N LEU A 13 22.24 4.56 -18.38
CA LEU A 13 21.99 3.47 -17.44
C LEU A 13 21.01 3.87 -16.35
N LEU A 14 21.08 5.09 -15.84
CA LEU A 14 20.11 5.63 -14.89
C LEU A 14 18.74 5.84 -15.55
N GLN A 15 18.69 6.29 -16.80
CA GLN A 15 17.45 6.39 -17.55
C GLN A 15 16.88 5.02 -17.90
N THR A 16 17.70 4.04 -18.28
CA THR A 16 17.24 2.65 -18.55
C THR A 16 16.75 1.98 -17.27
N SER A 17 17.37 2.25 -16.12
CA SER A 17 16.87 1.77 -14.83
C SER A 17 15.59 2.49 -14.37
N HIS A 18 15.28 3.67 -14.93
CA HIS A 18 14.00 4.36 -14.74
C HIS A 18 12.90 3.89 -15.70
N ASP A 19 13.25 3.37 -16.88
CA ASP A 19 12.30 2.93 -17.91
C ASP A 19 11.98 1.43 -17.87
N GLU A 20 12.81 0.61 -17.20
CA GLU A 20 12.51 -0.81 -17.04
C GLU A 20 11.51 -1.02 -15.91
N ASN A 21 10.25 -0.87 -16.29
CA ASN A 21 9.09 -1.49 -15.65
C ASN A 21 8.95 -1.22 -14.16
N SER A 22 8.71 0.02 -13.82
CA SER A 22 8.47 0.42 -12.44
C SER A 22 7.06 0.01 -11.96
N GLN A 23 6.88 -1.28 -11.76
CA GLN A 23 5.90 -1.75 -10.79
C GLN A 23 6.44 -1.37 -9.42
N ARG A 24 6.19 -0.13 -8.98
CA ARG A 24 6.81 0.36 -7.76
C ARG A 24 5.88 0.16 -6.59
N LEU A 25 6.32 -0.67 -5.65
CA LEU A 25 5.77 -0.69 -4.31
C LEU A 25 6.63 0.21 -3.42
N LYS A 26 6.03 1.26 -2.85
CA LYS A 26 6.68 2.08 -1.83
C LYS A 26 6.06 1.78 -0.47
N VAL A 27 6.85 1.21 0.43
CA VAL A 27 6.40 0.85 1.77
C VAL A 27 6.93 1.83 2.81
N PHE A 28 6.02 2.47 3.55
CA PHE A 28 6.33 3.31 4.69
C PHE A 28 6.43 2.44 5.94
N LEU A 29 7.65 2.12 6.34
CA LEU A 29 7.94 1.25 7.47
C LEU A 29 7.94 2.03 8.79
N GLY A 30 7.45 1.40 9.85
CA GLY A 30 7.52 1.93 11.20
C GLY A 30 7.64 0.84 12.25
N ALA A 31 8.30 1.15 13.36
CA ALA A 31 8.52 0.21 14.46
C ALA A 31 7.23 -0.13 15.24
N ALA A 32 6.23 0.77 15.21
CA ALA A 32 5.00 0.60 15.97
C ALA A 32 3.82 1.35 15.32
N PRO A 33 2.58 1.05 15.73
CA PRO A 33 1.44 1.89 15.41
C PRO A 33 1.65 3.33 15.91
N GLY A 34 1.21 4.31 15.13
CA GLY A 34 1.23 5.70 15.58
C GLY A 34 2.51 6.49 15.31
N VAL A 35 3.55 5.88 14.73
CA VAL A 35 4.82 6.58 14.43
C VAL A 35 4.78 7.49 13.19
N GLY A 36 3.60 7.75 12.60
CA GLY A 36 3.45 8.69 11.50
C GLY A 36 3.58 8.11 10.09
N LYS A 37 3.53 6.80 9.89
CA LYS A 37 3.62 6.16 8.56
C LYS A 37 2.58 6.68 7.57
N THR A 38 1.31 6.65 7.98
CA THR A 38 0.18 7.11 7.17
C THR A 38 0.30 8.60 6.86
N TYR A 39 0.74 9.40 7.82
CA TYR A 39 1.02 10.82 7.59
C TYR A 39 2.11 11.03 6.54
N ALA A 40 3.23 10.30 6.65
CA ALA A 40 4.33 10.38 5.67
C ALA A 40 3.89 9.91 4.28
N MET A 41 3.11 8.84 4.21
CA MET A 41 2.55 8.32 2.95
C MET A 41 1.64 9.35 2.28
N LEU A 42 0.72 9.96 3.01
CA LEU A 42 -0.18 11.00 2.49
C LEU A 42 0.58 12.28 2.09
N SER A 43 1.59 12.67 2.86
CA SER A 43 2.44 13.83 2.51
C SER A 43 3.17 13.60 1.19
N ALA A 44 3.74 12.42 0.97
CA ALA A 44 4.38 12.05 -0.28
C ALA A 44 3.38 12.03 -1.45
N ALA A 45 2.17 11.50 -1.23
CA ALA A 45 1.11 11.47 -2.23
C ALA A 45 0.66 12.88 -2.67
N ARG A 46 0.53 13.80 -1.71
CA ARG A 46 0.19 15.21 -2.00
C ARG A 46 1.27 15.91 -2.83
N GLU A 47 2.54 15.58 -2.56
CA GLU A 47 3.66 16.08 -3.35
C GLU A 47 3.57 15.62 -4.81
N LEU A 48 3.35 14.32 -5.03
CA LEU A 48 3.15 13.76 -6.38
C LEU A 48 1.96 14.42 -7.09
N LYS A 49 0.85 14.62 -6.37
CA LYS A 49 -0.32 15.31 -6.94
C LYS A 49 0.00 16.74 -7.35
N ARG A 50 0.78 17.49 -6.56
CA ARG A 50 1.22 18.85 -6.94
C ARG A 50 2.10 18.86 -8.19
N GLN A 51 2.81 17.75 -8.45
CA GLN A 51 3.60 17.52 -9.66
C GLN A 51 2.77 17.07 -10.86
N GLY A 52 1.44 16.96 -10.71
CA GLY A 52 0.53 16.57 -11.77
C GLY A 52 0.36 15.06 -11.94
N VAL A 53 0.88 14.25 -11.03
CA VAL A 53 0.70 12.79 -11.06
C VAL A 53 -0.74 12.44 -10.67
N ASP A 54 -1.33 11.46 -11.37
CA ASP A 54 -2.67 10.92 -11.08
C ASP A 54 -2.61 10.02 -9.84
N VAL A 55 -2.90 10.62 -8.67
CA VAL A 55 -2.85 9.96 -7.36
C VAL A 55 -4.24 9.76 -6.81
N VAL A 56 -4.55 8.54 -6.40
CA VAL A 56 -5.85 8.14 -5.85
C VAL A 56 -5.66 7.42 -4.52
N VAL A 57 -6.57 7.64 -3.58
CA VAL A 57 -6.65 6.91 -2.31
C VAL A 57 -7.61 5.74 -2.46
N GLY A 58 -7.09 4.52 -2.39
CA GLY A 58 -7.88 3.30 -2.38
C GLY A 58 -8.37 2.97 -0.96
N LEU A 59 -7.45 3.00 0.00
CA LEU A 59 -7.75 2.83 1.42
C LEU A 59 -6.70 3.55 2.26
N VAL A 60 -7.15 4.34 3.22
CA VAL A 60 -6.30 4.95 4.25
C VAL A 60 -7.05 4.96 5.58
N GLU A 61 -6.36 4.58 6.65
CA GLU A 61 -6.87 4.61 8.01
C GLU A 61 -6.25 5.78 8.79
N THR A 62 -7.05 6.79 9.10
CA THR A 62 -6.57 7.97 9.84
C THR A 62 -6.58 7.77 11.35
N HIS A 63 -7.26 6.73 11.83
CA HIS A 63 -7.42 6.41 13.26
C HIS A 63 -7.90 7.60 14.09
N GLY A 64 -8.78 8.44 13.52
CA GLY A 64 -9.33 9.63 14.19
C GLY A 64 -8.36 10.79 14.38
N ARG A 65 -7.19 10.78 13.73
CA ARG A 65 -6.21 11.86 13.81
C ARG A 65 -6.55 12.96 12.81
N ALA A 66 -6.95 14.12 13.32
CA ALA A 66 -7.37 15.26 12.51
C ALA A 66 -6.27 15.75 11.53
N GLU A 67 -5.01 15.75 11.98
CA GLU A 67 -3.87 16.16 11.14
C GLU A 67 -3.66 15.22 9.95
N THR A 68 -3.83 13.92 10.16
CA THR A 68 -3.74 12.92 9.08
C THR A 68 -4.95 13.02 8.16
N ALA A 69 -6.14 13.22 8.71
CA ALA A 69 -7.38 13.38 7.93
C ALA A 69 -7.34 14.62 7.04
N ALA A 70 -6.75 15.73 7.50
CA ALA A 70 -6.60 16.95 6.71
C ALA A 70 -5.75 16.72 5.44
N LEU A 71 -4.83 15.76 5.45
CA LEU A 71 -4.02 15.42 4.26
C LEU A 71 -4.82 14.72 3.15
N LEU A 72 -6.01 14.20 3.46
CA LEU A 72 -6.92 13.62 2.44
C LEU A 72 -7.64 14.69 1.62
N GLU A 73 -7.70 15.94 2.10
CA GLU A 73 -8.36 17.02 1.37
C GLU A 73 -7.76 17.22 -0.02
N GLY A 74 -8.64 17.24 -1.01
CA GLY A 74 -8.24 17.42 -2.41
C GLY A 74 -7.65 16.19 -3.09
N LEU A 75 -7.51 15.03 -2.42
CA LEU A 75 -7.23 13.75 -3.05
C LEU A 75 -8.53 13.06 -3.46
N GLU A 76 -8.52 12.37 -4.60
CA GLU A 76 -9.60 11.47 -4.98
C GLU A 76 -9.57 10.24 -4.07
N ILE A 77 -10.72 9.86 -3.52
CA ILE A 77 -10.87 8.69 -2.64
C ILE A 77 -11.87 7.74 -3.27
N LEU A 78 -11.46 6.49 -3.50
CA LEU A 78 -12.38 5.46 -3.97
C LEU A 78 -13.34 5.03 -2.86
N PRO A 79 -14.61 4.75 -3.19
CA PRO A 79 -15.53 4.18 -2.22
C PRO A 79 -15.05 2.79 -1.78
N ARG A 80 -15.24 2.48 -0.50
CA ARG A 80 -14.95 1.15 0.04
C ARG A 80 -16.07 0.18 -0.34
N ARG A 81 -15.73 -1.08 -0.54
CA ARG A 81 -16.70 -2.15 -0.74
C ARG A 81 -17.37 -2.48 0.59
N THR A 82 -18.71 -2.52 0.62
CA THR A 82 -19.47 -2.96 1.78
C THR A 82 -19.65 -4.48 1.75
N VAL A 83 -19.33 -5.14 2.86
CA VAL A 83 -19.51 -6.58 3.05
C VAL A 83 -20.50 -6.79 4.20
N ARG A 84 -21.53 -7.61 3.97
CA ARG A 84 -22.57 -7.90 4.95
C ARG A 84 -22.43 -9.32 5.45
N TYR A 85 -22.47 -9.49 6.75
CA TYR A 85 -22.48 -10.80 7.39
C TYR A 85 -23.76 -10.96 8.20
N PRO A 86 -24.51 -12.08 7.98
CA PRO A 86 -25.65 -12.39 8.81
C PRO A 86 -25.21 -12.67 10.24
N THR A 87 -25.89 -12.12 11.22
CA THR A 87 -25.68 -12.44 12.63
C THR A 87 -26.79 -13.31 13.16
N SER A 88 -26.47 -14.13 14.16
CA SER A 88 -27.46 -14.99 14.85
C SER A 88 -28.60 -14.23 15.55
N GLY A 89 -28.52 -12.89 15.61
CA GLY A 89 -29.55 -12.01 16.18
C GLY A 89 -30.47 -11.34 15.14
N GLY A 90 -30.37 -11.70 13.86
CA GLY A 90 -31.31 -11.26 12.80
C GLY A 90 -30.99 -9.92 12.13
N ALA A 91 -30.01 -9.16 12.61
CA ALA A 91 -29.53 -7.94 11.93
C ALA A 91 -28.17 -8.20 11.29
N ASP A 92 -28.03 -7.92 9.99
CA ASP A 92 -26.75 -8.03 9.29
C ASP A 92 -25.76 -7.00 9.85
N ARG A 93 -24.50 -7.43 10.05
CA ARG A 93 -23.40 -6.51 10.32
C ARG A 93 -22.76 -6.10 9.00
N GLU A 94 -22.61 -4.81 8.81
CA GLU A 94 -21.89 -4.25 7.68
C GLU A 94 -20.46 -3.91 8.06
N PHE A 95 -19.54 -4.31 7.19
CA PHE A 95 -18.12 -3.95 7.26
C PHE A 95 -17.71 -3.33 5.95
N THR A 96 -16.68 -2.48 5.99
CA THR A 96 -16.12 -1.90 4.77
C THR A 96 -14.72 -2.46 4.53
N GLU A 97 -14.41 -2.71 3.27
CA GLU A 97 -13.13 -3.25 2.83
C GLU A 97 -12.62 -2.49 1.60
N PHE A 98 -11.33 -2.61 1.32
CA PHE A 98 -10.75 -2.10 0.09
C PHE A 98 -11.45 -2.70 -1.14
N ASP A 99 -11.76 -1.86 -2.12
CA ASP A 99 -12.37 -2.29 -3.38
C ASP A 99 -11.30 -2.41 -4.46
N LEU A 100 -10.76 -3.63 -4.61
CA LEU A 100 -9.74 -3.95 -5.61
C LEU A 100 -10.25 -3.76 -7.04
N ASP A 101 -11.50 -4.15 -7.32
CA ASP A 101 -12.07 -4.06 -8.66
C ASP A 101 -12.27 -2.60 -9.08
N ALA A 102 -12.73 -1.75 -8.16
CA ALA A 102 -12.84 -0.31 -8.40
C ALA A 102 -11.46 0.32 -8.65
N ALA A 103 -10.44 -0.10 -7.91
CA ALA A 103 -9.07 0.38 -8.08
C ALA A 103 -8.47 -0.02 -9.44
N LEU A 104 -8.65 -1.28 -9.85
CA LEU A 104 -8.22 -1.78 -11.16
C LEU A 104 -8.94 -1.08 -12.31
N ALA A 105 -10.26 -0.84 -12.16
CA ALA A 105 -11.04 -0.12 -13.16
C ALA A 105 -10.64 1.35 -13.29
N ARG A 106 -10.34 2.03 -12.16
CA ARG A 106 -9.89 3.43 -12.13
C ARG A 106 -8.50 3.59 -12.73
N LYS A 107 -7.61 2.62 -12.49
CA LYS A 107 -6.24 2.54 -13.01
C LYS A 107 -5.45 3.85 -12.86
N PRO A 108 -5.24 4.37 -11.66
CA PRO A 108 -4.43 5.56 -11.41
C PRO A 108 -2.95 5.28 -11.66
N ALA A 109 -2.15 6.35 -11.78
CA ALA A 109 -0.68 6.20 -11.80
C ALA A 109 -0.15 5.73 -10.46
N VAL A 110 -0.66 6.30 -9.35
CA VAL A 110 -0.29 5.94 -7.97
C VAL A 110 -1.54 5.72 -7.13
N LEU A 111 -1.60 4.60 -6.44
CA LEU A 111 -2.68 4.25 -5.53
C LEU A 111 -2.17 4.11 -4.09
N LEU A 112 -2.87 4.71 -3.14
CA LEU A 112 -2.58 4.55 -1.72
C LEU A 112 -3.45 3.43 -1.15
N VAL A 113 -2.81 2.40 -0.59
CA VAL A 113 -3.49 1.28 0.08
C VAL A 113 -2.77 1.00 1.40
N ASP A 114 -3.32 1.51 2.50
CA ASP A 114 -2.75 1.39 3.84
C ASP A 114 -2.87 -0.05 4.39
N GLU A 115 -2.14 -0.33 5.47
CA GLU A 115 -2.20 -1.61 6.20
C GLU A 115 -1.85 -2.83 5.34
N LEU A 116 -0.64 -2.86 4.78
CA LEU A 116 -0.13 -3.91 3.87
C LEU A 116 -0.32 -5.35 4.40
N ALA A 117 -0.22 -5.55 5.71
CA ALA A 117 -0.32 -6.87 6.34
C ALA A 117 -1.76 -7.31 6.67
N HIS A 118 -2.75 -6.47 6.41
CA HIS A 118 -4.15 -6.74 6.76
C HIS A 118 -4.67 -8.05 6.16
N SER A 119 -5.45 -8.80 6.96
CA SER A 119 -6.24 -9.93 6.48
C SER A 119 -7.58 -9.42 5.96
N ASN A 120 -7.83 -9.62 4.67
CA ASN A 120 -9.07 -9.19 4.04
C ASN A 120 -10.28 -9.92 4.61
N LEU A 121 -11.44 -9.27 4.54
CA LEU A 121 -12.71 -9.91 4.91
C LEU A 121 -13.02 -11.05 3.94
N PRO A 122 -13.62 -12.16 4.44
CA PRO A 122 -14.04 -13.27 3.60
C PRO A 122 -14.96 -12.84 2.44
N GLY A 123 -14.87 -13.54 1.31
CA GLY A 123 -15.66 -13.26 0.10
C GLY A 123 -15.02 -12.24 -0.85
N GLY A 124 -13.81 -11.78 -0.55
CA GLY A 124 -12.95 -11.08 -1.50
C GLY A 124 -12.18 -12.04 -2.41
N ARG A 125 -11.49 -11.49 -3.43
CA ARG A 125 -10.66 -12.27 -4.37
C ARG A 125 -9.42 -12.84 -3.69
N HIS A 126 -8.85 -12.10 -2.74
CA HIS A 126 -7.66 -12.48 -2.01
C HIS A 126 -7.90 -12.47 -0.50
N GLU A 127 -7.21 -13.34 0.23
CA GLU A 127 -7.28 -13.41 1.69
C GLU A 127 -6.44 -12.34 2.38
N ARG A 128 -5.43 -11.81 1.69
CA ARG A 128 -4.45 -10.86 2.23
C ARG A 128 -4.34 -9.62 1.37
N ARG A 129 -4.21 -8.46 2.00
CA ARG A 129 -4.07 -7.18 1.30
C ARG A 129 -2.83 -7.11 0.42
N TRP A 130 -1.71 -7.69 0.84
CA TRP A 130 -0.51 -7.74 0.01
C TRP A 130 -0.74 -8.47 -1.32
N GLN A 131 -1.67 -9.44 -1.38
CA GLN A 131 -2.04 -10.11 -2.63
C GLN A 131 -2.86 -9.18 -3.54
N ASP A 132 -3.77 -8.36 -2.98
CA ASP A 132 -4.47 -7.33 -3.75
C ASP A 132 -3.45 -6.34 -4.34
N ILE A 133 -2.47 -5.94 -3.53
CA ILE A 133 -1.40 -5.02 -3.98
C ILE A 133 -0.55 -5.69 -5.06
N ALA A 134 -0.25 -6.98 -4.98
CA ALA A 134 0.45 -7.70 -6.03
C ALA A 134 -0.29 -7.60 -7.38
N GLU A 135 -1.62 -7.79 -7.37
CA GLU A 135 -2.45 -7.68 -8.59
C GLU A 135 -2.47 -6.25 -9.14
N LEU A 136 -2.49 -5.22 -8.27
CA LEU A 136 -2.40 -3.82 -8.70
C LEU A 136 -1.05 -3.52 -9.38
N LEU A 137 0.04 -4.01 -8.80
CA LEU A 137 1.39 -3.86 -9.37
C LEU A 137 1.47 -4.56 -10.73
N ASP A 138 0.96 -5.79 -10.84
CA ASP A 138 0.92 -6.56 -12.10
C ASP A 138 0.05 -5.85 -13.18
N ALA A 139 -0.93 -5.05 -12.76
CA ALA A 139 -1.72 -4.18 -13.64
C ALA A 139 -1.00 -2.86 -14.03
N GLY A 140 0.22 -2.64 -13.53
CA GLY A 140 1.03 -1.45 -13.82
C GLY A 140 0.67 -0.22 -12.98
N ILE A 141 0.04 -0.40 -11.82
CA ILE A 141 -0.30 0.67 -10.88
C ILE A 141 0.79 0.73 -9.81
N GLU A 142 1.42 1.89 -9.63
CA GLU A 142 2.34 2.11 -8.50
C GLU A 142 1.55 2.18 -7.20
N VAL A 143 2.01 1.49 -6.14
CA VAL A 143 1.30 1.43 -4.87
C VAL A 143 2.13 1.98 -3.72
N TYR A 144 1.53 2.88 -2.95
CA TYR A 144 2.05 3.34 -1.67
C TYR A 144 1.29 2.64 -0.54
N SER A 145 2.01 1.99 0.37
CA SER A 145 1.43 1.28 1.49
C SER A 145 2.21 1.52 2.78
N ALA A 146 1.64 1.14 3.92
CA ALA A 146 2.30 1.25 5.21
C ALA A 146 2.37 -0.11 5.92
N LEU A 147 3.46 -0.34 6.65
CA LEU A 147 3.71 -1.59 7.35
C LEU A 147 4.42 -1.35 8.68
N ASN A 148 4.00 -2.04 9.72
CA ASN A 148 4.81 -2.17 10.93
C ASN A 148 5.83 -3.30 10.75
N VAL A 149 7.07 -3.08 11.16
CA VAL A 149 8.17 -4.05 10.98
C VAL A 149 7.88 -5.42 11.59
N GLN A 150 7.05 -5.49 12.65
CA GLN A 150 6.64 -6.76 13.28
C GLN A 150 5.84 -7.68 12.36
N HIS A 151 5.28 -7.17 11.28
CA HIS A 151 4.52 -7.93 10.28
C HIS A 151 5.40 -8.47 9.15
N LEU A 152 6.71 -8.21 9.15
CA LEU A 152 7.65 -8.87 8.27
C LEU A 152 7.82 -10.33 8.69
N GLU A 153 7.72 -11.23 7.71
CA GLU A 153 7.78 -12.67 7.99
C GLU A 153 9.10 -13.06 8.65
N SER A 154 10.23 -12.54 8.16
CA SER A 154 11.56 -12.78 8.72
C SER A 154 11.73 -12.31 10.17
N LEU A 155 10.98 -11.30 10.60
CA LEU A 155 11.04 -10.76 11.96
C LEU A 155 10.05 -11.40 12.91
N ASN A 156 9.07 -12.16 12.43
CA ASN A 156 8.01 -12.74 13.24
C ASN A 156 8.55 -13.63 14.36
N ASP A 157 9.53 -14.47 14.07
CA ASP A 157 10.16 -15.35 15.06
C ASP A 157 10.94 -14.58 16.14
N GLN A 158 11.61 -13.49 15.75
CA GLN A 158 12.33 -12.63 16.70
C GLN A 158 11.35 -11.88 17.60
N VAL A 159 10.29 -11.31 17.05
CA VAL A 159 9.22 -10.63 17.78
C VAL A 159 8.58 -11.60 18.78
N ARG A 160 8.26 -12.82 18.35
CA ARG A 160 7.70 -13.87 19.20
C ARG A 160 8.62 -14.25 20.36
N ARG A 161 9.94 -14.37 20.11
CA ARG A 161 10.93 -14.67 21.17
C ARG A 161 11.02 -13.58 22.22
N ILE A 162 10.92 -12.32 21.80
CA ILE A 162 11.05 -11.16 22.70
C ILE A 162 9.76 -10.87 23.46
N THR A 163 8.61 -10.93 22.77
CA THR A 163 7.32 -10.51 23.32
C THR A 163 6.45 -11.65 23.82
N GLY A 164 6.74 -12.90 23.45
CA GLY A 164 5.88 -14.06 23.68
C GLY A 164 4.64 -14.11 22.79
N VAL A 165 4.43 -13.12 21.91
CA VAL A 165 3.24 -12.99 21.08
C VAL A 165 3.58 -13.32 19.62
N ALA A 166 2.83 -14.26 19.03
CA ALA A 166 2.93 -14.53 17.60
C ALA A 166 2.09 -13.52 16.81
N VAL A 167 2.71 -12.86 15.84
CA VAL A 167 2.02 -11.98 14.90
C VAL A 167 1.37 -12.86 13.83
N ARG A 168 0.05 -12.77 13.69
CA ARG A 168 -0.73 -13.62 12.75
C ARG A 168 -0.79 -13.03 11.34
N GLU A 169 -0.71 -11.71 11.23
CA GLU A 169 -0.74 -11.00 9.96
C GLU A 169 0.68 -10.68 9.54
N THR A 170 1.20 -11.41 8.57
CA THR A 170 2.56 -11.23 8.05
C THR A 170 2.55 -10.99 6.55
N VAL A 171 3.59 -10.30 6.08
CA VAL A 171 3.90 -10.10 4.68
C VAL A 171 5.15 -10.89 4.35
N PRO A 172 5.14 -11.74 3.30
CA PRO A 172 6.31 -12.47 2.87
C PRO A 172 7.43 -11.52 2.43
N ASP A 173 8.67 -11.78 2.86
CA ASP A 173 9.83 -10.97 2.46
C ASP A 173 10.00 -10.96 0.93
N ALA A 174 9.79 -12.11 0.28
CA ALA A 174 9.84 -12.23 -1.17
C ALA A 174 8.85 -11.31 -1.94
N PHE A 175 7.76 -10.88 -1.28
CA PHE A 175 6.85 -9.89 -1.86
C PHE A 175 7.46 -8.48 -1.86
N LEU A 176 8.27 -8.16 -0.86
CA LEU A 176 8.89 -6.84 -0.73
C LEU A 176 10.16 -6.69 -1.61
N ASP A 177 10.70 -7.81 -2.09
CA ASP A 177 11.87 -7.86 -2.99
C ASP A 177 11.49 -7.67 -4.48
N ARG A 178 10.24 -7.32 -4.78
CA ARG A 178 9.69 -7.10 -6.14
C ARG A 178 10.12 -5.78 -6.77
#